data_6ac4d4e1ce0587988148b0b2059f401e
#
_entry.id   6ac4d4e1ce0587988148b0b2059f401e
#
_cell.length_a   1.000
_cell.length_b   1.000
_cell.length_c   1.000
_cell.angle_alpha   90.00
_cell.angle_beta   90.00
_cell.angle_gamma   90.00
#
_symmetry.space_group_name_H-M   'P 1'
#
loop_
_entity.id
_entity.type
_entity.pdbx_description
1 polymer ?
#
loop_
_entity_poly.entity_id
_entity_poly.type
_entity_poly.pdbx_seq_one_letter_code
_entity_poly.pdbx_strand_id
1 'polypeptide(L)'
;MCIRDSTIAKSLAIGNPADGNYALEVARRTNGVIQSVSNSEIVEGIQLLATTEGIFTEAAGGVTVATLKKLAKSGIIGNNEVTVAYVTGNGLKTQEAVDGHISVTATINPNIGSFEDALEDQIQADPALSGSQRSIG
;
A
#
# COMPACT_ATOMS: atom_id res chain seq x y z
N MET A 1 30.89 -9.41 1.83
CA MET A 1 29.92 -9.73 0.76
C MET A 1 28.54 -9.38 1.33
N CYS A 2 28.00 -8.22 0.99
CA CYS A 2 26.66 -7.84 1.46
C CYS A 2 25.65 -8.66 0.66
N ILE A 3 24.93 -9.55 1.36
CA ILE A 3 23.74 -10.20 0.82
C ILE A 3 22.72 -9.07 0.67
N ARG A 4 22.42 -8.70 -0.59
CA ARG A 4 21.32 -7.77 -0.86
C ARG A 4 20.05 -8.57 -0.69
N ASP A 5 19.30 -8.26 0.35
CA ASP A 5 17.96 -8.80 0.47
C ASP A 5 17.16 -8.34 -0.74
N SER A 6 16.54 -9.29 -1.44
CA SER A 6 15.69 -8.98 -2.58
C SER A 6 14.45 -8.27 -2.05
N THR A 7 14.15 -7.09 -2.57
CA THR A 7 12.91 -6.38 -2.26
C THR A 7 11.93 -6.44 -3.42
N ILE A 8 10.62 -6.47 -3.11
CA ILE A 8 9.56 -6.31 -4.11
C ILE A 8 9.53 -4.89 -4.69
N ALA A 9 10.07 -3.90 -3.99
CA ALA A 9 10.22 -2.53 -4.46
C ALA A 9 11.45 -2.40 -5.39
N LYS A 10 11.44 -3.09 -6.51
CA LYS A 10 12.57 -3.20 -7.45
C LYS A 10 13.11 -1.85 -7.92
N SER A 11 12.24 -0.86 -8.12
CA SER A 11 12.62 0.50 -8.51
C SER A 11 13.45 1.25 -7.46
N LEU A 12 13.36 0.83 -6.19
CA LEU A 12 14.11 1.40 -5.07
C LEU A 12 15.35 0.57 -4.69
N ALA A 13 15.57 -0.58 -5.32
CA ALA A 13 16.67 -1.49 -5.03
C ALA A 13 18.02 -1.00 -5.62
N ILE A 14 18.40 0.22 -5.30
CA ILE A 14 19.63 0.88 -5.80
C ILE A 14 20.71 0.75 -4.73
N GLY A 15 21.77 0.00 -5.02
CA GLY A 15 22.84 -0.27 -4.07
C GLY A 15 23.71 0.95 -3.74
N ASN A 16 23.82 1.90 -4.67
CA ASN A 16 24.55 3.15 -4.49
C ASN A 16 23.75 4.28 -5.16
N PRO A 17 22.77 4.87 -4.46
CA PRO A 17 21.95 5.94 -5.02
C PRO A 17 22.79 7.21 -5.24
N ALA A 18 22.67 7.81 -6.45
CA ALA A 18 23.44 9.01 -6.81
C ALA A 18 23.25 10.16 -5.82
N ASP A 19 22.00 10.35 -5.35
CA ASP A 19 21.64 11.44 -4.45
C ASP A 19 21.57 11.03 -2.96
N GLY A 20 22.10 9.84 -2.62
CA GLY A 20 22.00 9.30 -1.27
C GLY A 20 22.61 10.21 -0.19
N ASN A 21 23.74 10.81 -0.47
CA ASN A 21 24.40 11.76 0.44
C ASN A 21 23.57 13.03 0.65
N TYR A 22 22.98 13.56 -0.42
CA TYR A 22 22.11 14.75 -0.34
C TYR A 22 20.83 14.45 0.43
N ALA A 23 20.21 13.29 0.19
CA ALA A 23 19.02 12.85 0.94
C ALA A 23 19.33 12.75 2.45
N LEU A 24 20.48 12.16 2.81
CA LEU A 24 20.92 12.05 4.19
C LEU A 24 21.18 13.43 4.82
N GLU A 25 21.81 14.34 4.08
CA GLU A 25 22.06 15.72 4.52
C GLU A 25 20.74 16.46 4.77
N VAL A 26 19.79 16.36 3.85
CA VAL A 26 18.47 16.99 4.01
C VAL A 26 17.76 16.43 5.24
N ALA A 27 17.74 15.11 5.42
CA ALA A 27 17.13 14.51 6.60
C ALA A 27 17.75 15.03 7.90
N ARG A 28 19.09 15.15 7.97
CA ARG A 28 19.77 15.71 9.15
C ARG A 28 19.45 17.17 9.39
N ARG A 29 19.45 18.00 8.34
CA ARG A 29 19.18 19.45 8.43
C ARG A 29 17.75 19.76 8.85
N THR A 30 16.81 18.95 8.45
CA THR A 30 15.37 19.11 8.73
C THR A 30 14.91 18.35 9.96
N ASN A 31 15.83 17.68 10.67
CA ASN A 31 15.50 16.75 11.74
C ASN A 31 14.53 15.63 11.29
N GLY A 32 14.62 15.28 10.00
CA GLY A 32 13.80 14.24 9.39
C GLY A 32 14.30 12.84 9.74
N VAL A 33 13.51 11.84 9.40
CA VAL A 33 13.77 10.43 9.69
C VAL A 33 13.82 9.64 8.39
N ILE A 34 14.83 8.76 8.25
CA ILE A 34 14.89 7.75 7.20
C ILE A 34 14.54 6.40 7.84
N GLN A 35 13.56 5.70 7.28
CA GLN A 35 13.06 4.45 7.85
C GLN A 35 13.05 3.33 6.81
N SER A 36 13.23 2.10 7.26
CA SER A 36 13.12 0.90 6.44
C SER A 36 11.82 0.17 6.70
N VAL A 37 11.34 -0.53 5.68
CA VAL A 37 10.14 -1.37 5.75
C VAL A 37 10.42 -2.74 5.10
N SER A 38 9.75 -3.78 5.59
CA SER A 38 9.81 -5.13 5.04
C SER A 38 8.90 -5.28 3.81
N ASN A 39 9.09 -6.35 3.04
CA ASN A 39 8.22 -6.66 1.90
C ASN A 39 6.74 -6.82 2.32
N SER A 40 6.47 -7.44 3.46
CA SER A 40 5.10 -7.56 3.99
C SER A 40 4.50 -6.20 4.33
N GLU A 41 5.27 -5.31 4.96
CA GLU A 41 4.82 -3.94 5.26
C GLU A 41 4.54 -3.14 3.98
N ILE A 42 5.31 -3.38 2.89
CA ILE A 42 5.06 -2.75 1.59
C ILE A 42 3.70 -3.18 1.03
N VAL A 43 3.42 -4.49 1.02
CA VAL A 43 2.13 -5.03 0.57
C VAL A 43 0.97 -4.48 1.40
N GLU A 44 1.10 -4.50 2.72
CA GLU A 44 0.12 -3.88 3.62
C GLU A 44 -0.10 -2.39 3.32
N GLY A 45 0.97 -1.66 3.01
CA GLY A 45 0.89 -0.24 2.63
C GLY A 45 0.11 -0.01 1.34
N ILE A 46 0.33 -0.85 0.31
CA ILE A 46 -0.43 -0.82 -0.95
C ILE A 46 -1.91 -1.10 -0.68
N GLN A 47 -2.21 -2.17 0.07
CA GLN A 47 -3.58 -2.55 0.40
C GLN A 47 -4.29 -1.49 1.24
N LEU A 48 -3.60 -0.91 2.24
CA LEU A 48 -4.15 0.15 3.07
C LEU A 48 -4.59 1.33 2.22
N LEU A 49 -3.71 1.83 1.34
CA LEU A 49 -4.02 2.98 0.48
C LEU A 49 -5.17 2.67 -0.49
N ALA A 50 -5.22 1.45 -1.02
CA ALA A 50 -6.29 1.03 -1.93
C ALA A 50 -7.65 0.92 -1.22
N THR A 51 -7.68 0.40 0.00
CA THR A 51 -8.94 0.19 0.75
C THR A 51 -9.47 1.46 1.40
N THR A 52 -8.60 2.40 1.79
CA THR A 52 -9.02 3.64 2.45
C THR A 52 -9.26 4.79 1.48
N GLU A 53 -8.45 4.90 0.43
CA GLU A 53 -8.47 6.05 -0.49
C GLU A 53 -8.83 5.67 -1.94
N GLY A 54 -9.00 4.38 -2.24
CA GLY A 54 -9.25 3.92 -3.61
C GLY A 54 -8.05 4.07 -4.55
N ILE A 55 -6.83 4.24 -4.02
CA ILE A 55 -5.62 4.47 -4.80
C ILE A 55 -4.78 3.19 -4.85
N PHE A 56 -4.66 2.59 -6.04
CA PHE A 56 -3.74 1.48 -6.28
C PHE A 56 -2.37 2.02 -6.69
N THR A 57 -1.40 1.92 -5.77
CA THR A 57 -0.04 2.42 -5.96
C THR A 57 0.97 1.31 -6.25
N GLU A 58 2.07 1.66 -6.93
CA GLU A 58 3.23 0.79 -7.09
C GLU A 58 3.95 0.51 -5.76
N ALA A 59 4.89 -0.44 -5.74
CA ALA A 59 5.63 -0.82 -4.54
C ALA A 59 6.34 0.36 -3.85
N ALA A 60 6.83 1.35 -4.61
CA ALA A 60 7.43 2.56 -4.03
C ALA A 60 6.42 3.39 -3.20
N GLY A 61 5.17 3.50 -3.66
CA GLY A 61 4.08 4.12 -2.89
C GLY A 61 3.72 3.30 -1.66
N GLY A 62 3.77 1.96 -1.76
CA GLY A 62 3.64 1.06 -0.62
C GLY A 62 4.69 1.32 0.46
N VAL A 63 5.96 1.55 0.08
CA VAL A 63 7.03 1.97 1.00
C VAL A 63 6.69 3.28 1.70
N THR A 64 6.18 4.27 0.96
CA THR A 64 5.77 5.56 1.51
C THR A 64 4.68 5.41 2.56
N VAL A 65 3.60 4.68 2.24
CA VAL A 65 2.47 4.47 3.16
C VAL A 65 2.86 3.62 4.37
N ALA A 66 3.64 2.55 4.17
CA ALA A 66 4.14 1.73 5.28
C ALA A 66 5.04 2.53 6.23
N THR A 67 5.91 3.39 5.68
CA THR A 67 6.75 4.29 6.48
C THR A 67 5.90 5.28 7.26
N LEU A 68 4.92 5.92 6.61
CA LEU A 68 3.99 6.84 7.26
C LEU A 68 3.26 6.17 8.42
N LYS A 69 2.69 4.97 8.20
CA LYS A 69 2.03 4.14 9.24
C LYS A 69 2.97 3.87 10.42
N LYS A 70 4.24 3.53 10.14
CA LYS A 70 5.25 3.23 11.16
C LYS A 70 5.60 4.48 11.99
N LEU A 71 5.80 5.62 11.35
CA LEU A 71 6.13 6.89 12.02
C LEU A 71 4.95 7.42 12.85
N ALA A 72 3.74 7.32 12.33
CA ALA A 72 2.53 7.69 13.08
C ALA A 72 2.34 6.80 14.31
N LYS A 73 2.49 5.47 14.18
CA LYS A 73 2.39 4.54 15.31
C LYS A 73 3.46 4.76 16.39
N SER A 74 4.65 5.22 16.01
CA SER A 74 5.72 5.52 16.96
C SER A 74 5.61 6.91 17.60
N GLY A 75 4.61 7.71 17.22
CA GLY A 75 4.40 9.06 17.73
C GLY A 75 5.39 10.10 17.20
N ILE A 76 6.19 9.76 16.19
CA ILE A 76 7.10 10.71 15.50
C ILE A 76 6.29 11.73 14.71
N ILE A 77 5.17 11.28 14.12
CA ILE A 77 4.19 12.16 13.48
C ILE A 77 3.04 12.33 14.46
N GLY A 78 2.80 13.57 14.88
CA GLY A 78 1.74 13.92 15.82
C GLY A 78 0.36 13.95 15.17
N ASN A 79 -0.69 13.69 15.97
CA ASN A 79 -2.08 13.63 15.48
C ASN A 79 -2.60 14.96 14.90
N ASN A 80 -1.97 16.09 15.24
CA ASN A 80 -2.38 17.43 14.78
C ASN A 80 -1.48 17.95 13.66
N GLU A 81 -0.57 17.15 13.14
CA GLU A 81 0.34 17.55 12.07
C GLU A 81 -0.27 17.28 10.70
N VAL A 82 -0.11 18.23 9.78
CA VAL A 82 -0.47 18.04 8.38
C VAL A 82 0.68 17.30 7.70
N THR A 83 0.41 16.07 7.26
CA THR A 83 1.39 15.22 6.61
C THR A 83 1.05 15.06 5.14
N VAL A 84 2.04 15.27 4.26
CA VAL A 84 1.91 15.06 2.81
C VAL A 84 2.67 13.80 2.42
N ALA A 85 1.97 12.82 1.86
CA ALA A 85 2.57 11.60 1.34
C ALA A 85 2.71 11.68 -0.19
N TYR A 86 3.92 11.49 -0.71
CA TYR A 86 4.16 11.44 -2.14
C TYR A 86 3.92 10.04 -2.68
N VAL A 87 2.85 9.86 -3.44
CA VAL A 87 2.53 8.63 -4.17
C VAL A 87 2.83 8.87 -5.64
N THR A 88 3.93 8.31 -6.14
CA THR A 88 4.53 8.69 -7.41
C THR A 88 4.23 7.77 -8.58
N GLY A 89 3.70 6.57 -8.33
CA GLY A 89 3.45 5.60 -9.39
C GLY A 89 2.18 4.77 -9.21
N ASN A 90 1.61 4.38 -10.35
CA ASN A 90 0.42 3.53 -10.40
C ASN A 90 0.80 2.06 -10.18
N GLY A 91 -0.05 1.30 -9.48
CA GLY A 91 0.15 -0.10 -9.12
C GLY A 91 0.25 -1.05 -10.31
N LEU A 92 -0.31 -0.67 -11.46
CA LEU A 92 -0.19 -1.47 -12.70
C LEU A 92 1.26 -1.64 -13.18
N LYS A 93 2.21 -0.83 -12.69
CA LYS A 93 3.63 -1.00 -12.98
C LYS A 93 4.29 -2.17 -12.25
N THR A 94 3.73 -2.58 -11.11
CA THR A 94 4.31 -3.60 -10.22
C THR A 94 3.23 -4.50 -9.67
N GLN A 95 2.35 -5.02 -10.52
CA GLN A 95 1.26 -5.92 -10.12
C GLN A 95 1.77 -7.14 -9.36
N GLU A 96 2.94 -7.65 -9.75
CA GLU A 96 3.60 -8.77 -9.10
C GLU A 96 3.92 -8.52 -7.61
N ALA A 97 3.96 -7.27 -7.17
CA ALA A 97 4.20 -6.94 -5.75
C ALA A 97 3.05 -7.35 -4.84
N VAL A 98 1.84 -7.49 -5.38
CA VAL A 98 0.63 -7.90 -4.67
C VAL A 98 0.11 -9.26 -5.13
N ASP A 99 0.88 -9.97 -5.96
CA ASP A 99 0.52 -11.29 -6.44
C ASP A 99 0.36 -12.28 -5.27
N GLY A 100 -0.72 -13.04 -5.29
CA GLY A 100 -1.12 -13.89 -4.18
C GLY A 100 -1.73 -13.20 -2.96
N HIS A 101 -1.75 -11.85 -2.93
CA HIS A 101 -2.40 -11.06 -1.88
C HIS A 101 -3.72 -10.44 -2.33
N ILE A 102 -3.95 -10.37 -3.64
CA ILE A 102 -5.19 -9.91 -4.28
C ILE A 102 -5.58 -10.97 -5.30
N SER A 103 -6.79 -11.45 -5.23
CA SER A 103 -7.34 -12.45 -6.17
C SER A 103 -8.62 -11.92 -6.81
N VAL A 104 -8.94 -12.47 -7.98
CA VAL A 104 -10.25 -12.28 -8.58
C VAL A 104 -11.27 -12.95 -7.67
N THR A 105 -12.24 -12.19 -7.21
CA THR A 105 -13.22 -12.63 -6.22
C THR A 105 -14.22 -13.63 -6.80
N ALA A 106 -14.65 -13.40 -8.05
CA ALA A 106 -15.51 -14.31 -8.79
C ALA A 106 -15.30 -14.17 -10.29
N THR A 107 -15.50 -15.25 -11.03
CA THR A 107 -15.65 -15.23 -12.49
C THR A 107 -17.10 -15.51 -12.80
N ILE A 108 -17.78 -14.58 -13.44
CA ILE A 108 -19.21 -14.63 -13.71
C ILE A 108 -19.49 -14.54 -15.21
N ASN A 109 -20.68 -15.02 -15.63
CA ASN A 109 -21.18 -14.70 -16.96
C ASN A 109 -21.58 -13.21 -17.04
N PRO A 110 -21.50 -12.55 -18.22
CA PRO A 110 -21.81 -11.14 -18.37
C PRO A 110 -23.34 -10.87 -18.35
N ASN A 111 -23.98 -11.19 -17.23
CA ASN A 111 -25.40 -10.90 -16.98
C ASN A 111 -25.61 -10.58 -15.49
N ILE A 112 -26.68 -9.85 -15.19
CA ILE A 112 -27.00 -9.37 -13.84
C ILE A 112 -27.24 -10.53 -12.86
N GLY A 113 -27.97 -11.58 -13.26
CA GLY A 113 -28.24 -12.71 -12.38
C GLY A 113 -26.98 -13.39 -11.86
N SER A 114 -26.00 -13.67 -12.74
CA SER A 114 -24.71 -14.24 -12.32
C SER A 114 -23.91 -13.31 -11.41
N PHE A 115 -24.08 -11.99 -11.53
CA PHE A 115 -23.44 -11.02 -10.63
C PHE A 115 -24.12 -11.05 -9.25
N GLU A 116 -25.45 -11.03 -9.22
CA GLU A 116 -26.23 -11.07 -7.97
C GLU A 116 -25.97 -12.36 -7.19
N ASP A 117 -25.99 -13.52 -7.86
CA ASP A 117 -25.66 -14.80 -7.25
C ASP A 117 -24.24 -14.81 -6.63
N ALA A 118 -23.24 -14.34 -7.39
CA ALA A 118 -21.87 -14.28 -6.90
C ALA A 118 -21.68 -13.29 -5.75
N LEU A 119 -22.42 -12.19 -5.73
CA LEU A 119 -22.39 -11.20 -4.66
C LEU A 119 -23.03 -11.76 -3.38
N GLU A 120 -24.15 -12.46 -3.49
CA GLU A 120 -24.82 -13.11 -2.35
C GLU A 120 -23.92 -14.17 -1.70
N ASP A 121 -23.25 -15.00 -2.51
CA ASP A 121 -22.30 -16.01 -2.03
C ASP A 121 -21.15 -15.36 -1.25
N GLN A 122 -20.65 -14.19 -1.69
CA GLN A 122 -19.59 -13.48 -1.00
C GLN A 122 -20.04 -12.84 0.31
N ILE A 123 -21.24 -12.24 0.33
CA ILE A 123 -21.81 -11.67 1.55
C ILE A 123 -22.02 -12.75 2.61
N GLN A 124 -22.39 -13.96 2.20
CA GLN A 124 -22.54 -15.10 3.11
C GLN A 124 -21.19 -15.63 3.61
N ALA A 125 -20.13 -15.59 2.77
CA ALA A 125 -18.80 -16.06 3.12
C ALA A 125 -18.03 -15.07 4.01
N ASP A 126 -18.30 -13.76 3.92
CA ASP A 126 -17.67 -12.70 4.72
C ASP A 126 -18.73 -11.83 5.42
N PRO A 127 -19.05 -12.15 6.69
CA PRO A 127 -20.03 -11.38 7.48
C PRO A 127 -19.68 -9.90 7.64
N ALA A 128 -18.44 -9.50 7.43
CA ALA A 128 -18.03 -8.08 7.47
C ALA A 128 -18.63 -7.27 6.31
N LEU A 129 -18.96 -7.92 5.19
CA LEU A 129 -19.61 -7.28 4.04
C LEU A 129 -21.12 -7.11 4.23
N SER A 130 -21.75 -7.88 5.12
CA SER A 130 -23.20 -7.83 5.39
C SER A 130 -23.65 -6.58 6.14
N GLY A 131 -22.73 -5.84 6.78
CA GLY A 131 -23.01 -4.66 7.61
C GLY A 131 -23.10 -3.31 6.89
N SER A 132 -22.88 -3.26 5.57
CA SER A 132 -22.85 -2.00 4.80
C SER A 132 -24.17 -1.71 4.06
N GLN A 133 -25.32 -1.96 4.67
CA GLN A 133 -26.56 -1.32 4.22
C GLN A 133 -26.55 0.16 4.71
N ARG A 134 -25.79 1.01 4.02
CA ARG A 134 -26.02 2.45 4.15
C ARG A 134 -27.32 2.77 3.40
N SER A 135 -28.34 3.14 4.16
CA SER A 135 -29.54 3.75 3.65
C SER A 135 -29.16 4.95 2.77
N ILE A 136 -29.38 4.81 1.47
CA ILE A 136 -29.39 5.95 0.57
C ILE A 136 -30.75 6.60 0.78
N GLY A 137 -30.76 7.69 1.56
CA GLY A 137 -31.86 8.62 1.72
C GLY A 137 -31.64 9.81 0.79
#